data_7a4d94141e04c84397131b78c7b09f1b
#
_entry.id   7a4d94141e04c84397131b78c7b09f1b
#
_cell.length_a   1.000
_cell.length_b   1.000
_cell.length_c   1.000
_cell.angle_alpha   90.00
_cell.angle_beta   90.00
_cell.angle_gamma   90.00
#
_symmetry.space_group_name_H-M   'P 1'
#
loop_
_entity.id
_entity.type
_entity.pdbx_description
1 polymer ?
#
loop_
_entity_poly.entity_id
_entity_poly.type
_entity_poly.pdbx_seq_one_letter_code
_entity_poly.pdbx_strand_id
1 'polypeptide(L)'
;MARAEVDRHVVLRADAAPHIGMGHVMRCLALADVLRDAGWRCGFIMRAFAGHAADLVEARGHAAHLLPQPEVEPQDWIGVAQGVEITEARDLLSHLSPDWVVLDHYGLGADWVRGAVPAGCKTLVIDDLANRAHAGALLVDQTLGRKPADYADLWPGGTPILVGAPFALLHPNFARRAMSMPDRAGTHGVGAVLLALGGMDADDVTSAVIEALGPLASSVGLRRLDVALGATAPHLDRVRATLDQIIGPRSIPCTLHVGVPDMADLMAGADLAIGAGGTMLWERCCLGLPTVAMCLADNQRNGLSAARHAGAIDLLPRDWQTALPAALNRLAQPNARRDMSDSARQLVDGLGCKRIATTMSALD
;
A
#
# COMPACT_ATOMS: atom_id res chain seq x y z
N MET A 1 9.54 -21.22 -33.80
CA MET A 1 10.34 -19.98 -33.88
C MET A 1 10.18 -19.25 -32.54
N ALA A 2 11.24 -19.20 -31.75
CA ALA A 2 11.25 -18.40 -30.52
C ALA A 2 11.05 -16.93 -30.94
N ARG A 3 10.03 -16.26 -30.37
CA ARG A 3 9.95 -14.80 -30.42
C ARG A 3 11.25 -14.27 -29.79
N ALA A 4 11.96 -13.40 -30.50
CA ALA A 4 13.02 -12.64 -29.89
C ALA A 4 12.43 -12.02 -28.61
N GLU A 5 13.07 -12.26 -27.45
CA GLU A 5 12.77 -11.54 -26.22
C GLU A 5 12.94 -10.06 -26.55
N VAL A 6 11.85 -9.34 -26.63
CA VAL A 6 11.89 -7.89 -26.74
C VAL A 6 12.32 -7.45 -25.33
N ASP A 7 13.52 -6.88 -25.23
CA ASP A 7 14.08 -6.31 -23.98
C ASP A 7 13.27 -5.04 -23.60
N ARG A 8 12.07 -5.24 -23.08
CA ARG A 8 11.17 -4.14 -22.69
C ARG A 8 11.70 -3.43 -21.46
N HIS A 9 11.76 -2.12 -21.55
CA HIS A 9 12.23 -1.28 -20.47
C HIS A 9 11.10 -0.42 -19.89
N VAL A 10 10.86 -0.54 -18.60
CA VAL A 10 9.90 0.29 -17.85
C VAL A 10 10.62 1.09 -16.78
N VAL A 11 10.28 2.36 -16.69
CA VAL A 11 10.77 3.25 -15.63
C VAL A 11 9.58 3.72 -14.78
N LEU A 12 9.69 3.51 -13.45
CA LEU A 12 8.65 3.85 -12.51
C LEU A 12 9.02 5.15 -11.78
N ARG A 13 8.15 6.17 -11.85
CA ARG A 13 8.30 7.43 -11.13
C ARG A 13 7.45 7.38 -9.87
N ALA A 14 8.10 7.21 -8.71
CA ALA A 14 7.48 7.20 -7.40
C ALA A 14 8.46 7.69 -6.33
N ASP A 15 7.97 8.41 -5.33
CA ASP A 15 8.79 8.92 -4.24
C ASP A 15 8.46 8.27 -2.90
N ALA A 16 9.44 8.30 -2.00
CA ALA A 16 9.30 8.00 -0.59
C ALA A 16 10.02 9.05 0.24
N ALA A 17 9.39 9.50 1.30
CA ALA A 17 9.93 10.43 2.29
C ALA A 17 9.09 10.35 3.57
N PRO A 18 9.52 10.89 4.71
CA PRO A 18 8.70 10.91 5.92
C PRO A 18 7.31 11.51 5.74
N HIS A 19 7.17 12.56 4.93
CA HIS A 19 5.90 13.23 4.63
C HIS A 19 5.08 12.54 3.52
N ILE A 20 5.68 11.64 2.73
CA ILE A 20 5.03 10.90 1.64
C ILE A 20 4.64 9.49 2.10
N GLY A 21 5.50 8.85 2.89
CA GLY A 21 5.41 7.45 3.24
C GLY A 21 5.98 6.52 2.18
N MET A 22 5.94 5.22 2.45
CA MET A 22 6.52 4.17 1.58
C MET A 22 5.51 3.57 0.58
N GLY A 23 4.22 3.89 0.69
CA GLY A 23 3.14 3.17 0.01
C GLY A 23 3.26 3.15 -1.51
N HIS A 24 3.65 4.28 -2.13
CA HIS A 24 3.82 4.41 -3.58
C HIS A 24 4.97 3.55 -4.09
N VAL A 25 6.12 3.61 -3.45
CA VAL A 25 7.28 2.79 -3.82
C VAL A 25 6.99 1.31 -3.63
N MET A 26 6.33 0.90 -2.55
CA MET A 26 6.00 -0.50 -2.29
C MET A 26 5.04 -1.09 -3.33
N ARG A 27 4.00 -0.35 -3.74
CA ARG A 27 3.09 -0.82 -4.77
C ARG A 27 3.71 -0.82 -6.18
N CYS A 28 4.59 0.14 -6.45
CA CYS A 28 5.40 0.15 -7.66
C CYS A 28 6.39 -1.02 -7.71
N LEU A 29 7.05 -1.36 -6.59
CA LEU A 29 7.91 -2.54 -6.47
C LEU A 29 7.14 -3.84 -6.72
N ALA A 30 5.91 -3.95 -6.20
CA ALA A 30 5.07 -5.13 -6.45
C ALA A 30 4.78 -5.32 -7.95
N LEU A 31 4.52 -4.23 -8.68
CA LEU A 31 4.34 -4.27 -10.13
C LEU A 31 5.67 -4.57 -10.85
N ALA A 32 6.76 -3.92 -10.47
CA ALA A 32 8.07 -4.10 -11.07
C ALA A 32 8.58 -5.54 -10.95
N ASP A 33 8.36 -6.21 -9.81
CA ASP A 33 8.71 -7.61 -9.62
C ASP A 33 7.95 -8.52 -10.60
N VAL A 34 6.65 -8.27 -10.80
CA VAL A 34 5.84 -9.05 -11.76
C VAL A 34 6.26 -8.78 -13.20
N LEU A 35 6.61 -7.55 -13.54
CA LEU A 35 7.13 -7.19 -14.87
C LEU A 35 8.50 -7.82 -15.12
N ARG A 36 9.40 -7.80 -14.12
CA ARG A 36 10.71 -8.47 -14.21
C ARG A 36 10.56 -9.98 -14.42
N ASP A 37 9.64 -10.63 -13.68
CA ASP A 37 9.36 -12.05 -13.84
C ASP A 37 8.77 -12.36 -15.22
N ALA A 38 8.18 -11.38 -15.90
CA ALA A 38 7.72 -11.44 -17.29
C ALA A 38 8.81 -11.04 -18.32
N GLY A 39 10.06 -10.83 -17.89
CA GLY A 39 11.20 -10.52 -18.77
C GLY A 39 11.41 -9.03 -19.05
N TRP A 40 10.77 -8.12 -18.31
CA TRP A 40 10.97 -6.68 -18.47
C TRP A 40 12.13 -6.18 -17.60
N ARG A 41 12.89 -5.24 -18.11
CA ARG A 41 13.86 -4.48 -17.33
C ARG A 41 13.14 -3.33 -16.62
N CYS A 42 13.29 -3.23 -15.29
CA CYS A 42 12.61 -2.22 -14.48
C CYS A 42 13.64 -1.29 -13.80
N GLY A 43 13.38 0.02 -13.87
CA GLY A 43 14.13 1.04 -13.15
C GLY A 43 13.18 2.03 -12.47
N PHE A 44 13.67 2.73 -11.45
CA PHE A 44 12.92 3.73 -10.71
C PHE A 44 13.56 5.09 -10.84
N ILE A 45 12.75 6.13 -10.96
CA ILE A 45 13.15 7.53 -10.78
C ILE A 45 12.51 8.00 -9.48
N MET A 46 13.33 8.53 -8.59
CA MET A 46 12.93 9.05 -7.29
C MET A 46 13.65 10.38 -7.05
N ARG A 47 13.00 11.29 -6.34
CA ARG A 47 13.68 12.48 -5.83
C ARG A 47 14.52 12.11 -4.60
N ALA A 48 15.71 12.67 -4.48
CA ALA A 48 16.63 12.42 -3.36
C ALA A 48 16.15 13.13 -2.08
N PHE A 49 14.92 12.87 -1.67
CA PHE A 49 14.41 13.29 -0.36
C PHE A 49 15.16 12.58 0.77
N ALA A 50 15.28 13.21 1.92
CA ALA A 50 15.71 12.51 3.12
C ALA A 50 14.79 11.32 3.39
N GLY A 51 15.36 10.11 3.53
CA GLY A 51 14.58 8.88 3.72
C GLY A 51 13.98 8.29 2.44
N HIS A 52 14.49 8.63 1.25
CA HIS A 52 14.11 7.98 0.00
C HIS A 52 14.40 6.47 0.03
N ALA A 53 13.76 5.71 -0.86
CA ALA A 53 13.78 4.26 -0.85
C ALA A 53 14.72 3.63 -1.90
N ALA A 54 15.75 4.34 -2.38
CA ALA A 54 16.65 3.83 -3.42
C ALA A 54 17.33 2.52 -3.02
N ASP A 55 17.88 2.44 -1.81
CA ASP A 55 18.53 1.22 -1.30
C ASP A 55 17.58 0.00 -1.29
N LEU A 56 16.30 0.23 -0.97
CA LEU A 56 15.29 -0.82 -1.00
C LEU A 56 15.00 -1.28 -2.43
N VAL A 57 14.92 -0.35 -3.39
CA VAL A 57 14.72 -0.64 -4.81
C VAL A 57 15.89 -1.47 -5.35
N GLU A 58 17.13 -1.08 -5.03
CA GLU A 58 18.33 -1.80 -5.43
C GLU A 58 18.45 -3.17 -4.78
N ALA A 59 18.11 -3.28 -3.50
CA ALA A 59 18.06 -4.57 -2.79
C ALA A 59 17.02 -5.54 -3.38
N ARG A 60 15.98 -5.02 -4.08
CA ARG A 60 15.00 -5.82 -4.82
C ARG A 60 15.45 -6.14 -6.27
N GLY A 61 16.65 -5.71 -6.67
CA GLY A 61 17.24 -6.00 -7.96
C GLY A 61 16.77 -5.08 -9.10
N HIS A 62 16.24 -3.90 -8.79
CA HIS A 62 15.86 -2.88 -9.77
C HIS A 62 16.85 -1.71 -9.72
N ALA A 63 17.04 -1.01 -10.86
CA ALA A 63 17.86 0.20 -10.90
C ALA A 63 17.13 1.36 -10.18
N ALA A 64 17.87 2.15 -9.42
CA ALA A 64 17.37 3.39 -8.82
C ALA A 64 18.13 4.61 -9.36
N HIS A 65 17.40 5.60 -9.87
CA HIS A 65 17.93 6.85 -10.40
C HIS A 65 17.38 8.00 -9.56
N LEU A 66 18.26 8.77 -8.96
CA LEU A 66 17.88 9.88 -8.09
C LEU A 66 17.87 11.20 -8.87
N LEU A 67 16.75 11.92 -8.82
CA LEU A 67 16.68 13.34 -9.15
C LEU A 67 17.34 14.15 -8.02
N PRO A 68 17.86 15.35 -8.29
CA PRO A 68 18.53 16.17 -7.30
C PRO A 68 17.71 16.39 -6.02
N GLN A 69 18.39 16.47 -4.89
CA GLN A 69 17.78 16.82 -3.62
C GLN A 69 17.21 18.24 -3.67
N PRO A 70 16.01 18.50 -3.12
CA PRO A 70 15.52 19.86 -2.97
C PRO A 70 16.43 20.70 -2.08
N GLU A 71 16.62 21.98 -2.44
CA GLU A 71 17.45 22.91 -1.67
C GLU A 71 16.83 23.31 -0.32
N VAL A 72 15.50 23.20 -0.22
CA VAL A 72 14.73 23.51 1.00
C VAL A 72 13.87 22.31 1.38
N GLU A 73 13.48 22.23 2.65
CA GLU A 73 12.55 21.18 3.09
C GLU A 73 11.24 21.24 2.29
N PRO A 74 10.80 20.11 1.71
CA PRO A 74 9.60 20.07 0.89
C PRO A 74 8.35 20.42 1.71
N GLN A 75 7.54 21.32 1.15
CA GLN A 75 6.22 21.64 1.70
C GLN A 75 5.10 20.92 0.94
N ASP A 76 5.45 20.26 -0.15
CA ASP A 76 4.53 19.52 -1.00
C ASP A 76 5.16 18.19 -1.46
N TRP A 77 4.43 17.48 -2.30
CA TRP A 77 4.84 16.17 -2.82
C TRP A 77 6.02 16.23 -3.80
N ILE A 78 6.29 17.37 -4.44
CA ILE A 78 7.28 17.51 -5.51
C ILE A 78 8.63 18.00 -4.94
N GLY A 79 8.61 18.88 -3.97
CA GLY A 79 9.77 19.47 -3.31
C GLY A 79 10.53 20.51 -4.15
N VAL A 80 10.15 20.69 -5.41
CA VAL A 80 10.71 21.69 -6.36
C VAL A 80 9.61 22.25 -7.24
N ALA A 81 9.89 23.34 -7.96
CA ALA A 81 8.92 23.84 -8.94
C ALA A 81 8.64 22.80 -10.03
N GLN A 82 7.39 22.67 -10.45
CA GLN A 82 6.96 21.65 -11.41
C GLN A 82 7.76 21.67 -12.72
N GLY A 83 8.17 22.87 -13.21
CA GLY A 83 9.01 22.99 -14.41
C GLY A 83 10.42 22.41 -14.23
N VAL A 84 10.98 22.49 -13.03
CA VAL A 84 12.28 21.87 -12.67
C VAL A 84 12.12 20.35 -12.66
N GLU A 85 11.11 19.83 -11.97
CA GLU A 85 10.79 18.39 -11.94
C GLU A 85 10.63 17.81 -13.34
N ILE A 86 9.87 18.48 -14.22
CA ILE A 86 9.66 18.06 -15.61
C ILE A 86 10.98 18.02 -16.38
N THR A 87 11.83 19.05 -16.23
CA THR A 87 13.09 19.13 -16.97
C THR A 87 14.06 18.04 -16.54
N GLU A 88 14.28 17.87 -15.25
CA GLU A 88 15.17 16.85 -14.69
C GLU A 88 14.69 15.43 -15.04
N ALA A 89 13.39 15.16 -14.91
CA ALA A 89 12.82 13.87 -15.26
C ALA A 89 12.93 13.58 -16.76
N ARG A 90 12.67 14.58 -17.63
CA ARG A 90 12.78 14.44 -19.08
C ARG A 90 14.22 14.12 -19.52
N ASP A 91 15.19 14.81 -18.97
CA ASP A 91 16.60 14.60 -19.33
C ASP A 91 17.03 13.17 -18.97
N LEU A 92 16.63 12.70 -17.80
CA LEU A 92 16.90 11.33 -17.35
C LEU A 92 16.13 10.29 -18.19
N LEU A 93 14.83 10.49 -18.44
CA LEU A 93 14.00 9.58 -19.26
C LEU A 93 14.50 9.51 -20.71
N SER A 94 14.98 10.63 -21.28
CA SER A 94 15.57 10.66 -22.62
C SER A 94 16.84 9.83 -22.70
N HIS A 95 17.65 9.80 -21.64
CA HIS A 95 18.85 8.98 -21.55
C HIS A 95 18.52 7.49 -21.35
N LEU A 96 17.53 7.19 -20.52
CA LEU A 96 17.11 5.81 -20.21
C LEU A 96 16.33 5.16 -21.36
N SER A 97 15.66 5.97 -22.20
CA SER A 97 14.87 5.54 -23.34
C SER A 97 13.90 4.36 -23.05
N PRO A 98 12.96 4.51 -22.07
CA PRO A 98 12.04 3.43 -21.74
C PRO A 98 10.92 3.25 -22.78
N ASP A 99 10.38 2.04 -22.87
CA ASP A 99 9.15 1.76 -23.63
C ASP A 99 7.91 2.22 -22.86
N TRP A 100 7.97 2.13 -21.53
CA TRP A 100 6.91 2.53 -20.62
C TRP A 100 7.43 3.38 -19.46
N VAL A 101 6.63 4.37 -19.08
CA VAL A 101 6.74 5.06 -17.79
C VAL A 101 5.53 4.69 -16.94
N VAL A 102 5.76 4.29 -15.69
CA VAL A 102 4.72 4.18 -14.67
C VAL A 102 4.80 5.40 -13.77
N LEU A 103 3.73 6.18 -13.69
CA LEU A 103 3.63 7.36 -12.84
C LEU A 103 2.73 7.07 -11.64
N ASP A 104 3.31 7.12 -10.45
CA ASP A 104 2.59 6.97 -9.18
C ASP A 104 2.98 8.09 -8.22
N HIS A 105 2.29 9.23 -8.30
CA HIS A 105 2.67 10.42 -7.57
C HIS A 105 1.52 11.44 -7.45
N TYR A 106 1.19 11.89 -6.24
CA TYR A 106 0.04 12.79 -6.03
C TYR A 106 0.25 14.22 -6.54
N GLY A 107 1.47 14.70 -6.61
CA GLY A 107 1.81 16.04 -7.12
C GLY A 107 1.98 16.13 -8.63
N LEU A 108 1.99 14.99 -9.37
CA LEU A 108 2.25 14.96 -10.81
C LEU A 108 1.00 14.53 -11.57
N GLY A 109 0.79 15.10 -12.76
CA GLY A 109 -0.38 14.85 -13.59
C GLY A 109 -0.09 14.94 -15.08
N ALA A 110 -1.11 15.33 -15.86
CA ALA A 110 -1.03 15.39 -17.32
C ALA A 110 0.12 16.25 -17.86
N ASP A 111 0.41 17.38 -17.21
CA ASP A 111 1.47 18.29 -17.66
C ASP A 111 2.86 17.68 -17.49
N TRP A 112 3.08 16.92 -16.41
CA TRP A 112 4.30 16.19 -16.23
C TRP A 112 4.48 15.12 -17.32
N VAL A 113 3.43 14.33 -17.60
CA VAL A 113 3.50 13.31 -18.66
C VAL A 113 3.83 13.94 -20.01
N ARG A 114 3.14 15.03 -20.38
CA ARG A 114 3.37 15.75 -21.66
C ARG A 114 4.76 16.39 -21.76
N GLY A 115 5.30 16.84 -20.61
CA GLY A 115 6.57 17.54 -20.56
C GLY A 115 7.80 16.67 -20.34
N ALA A 116 7.68 15.56 -19.65
CA ALA A 116 8.80 14.71 -19.24
C ALA A 116 8.91 13.41 -20.05
N VAL A 117 7.78 12.79 -20.46
CA VAL A 117 7.81 11.47 -21.09
C VAL A 117 8.21 11.60 -22.57
N PRO A 118 9.22 10.85 -23.07
CA PRO A 118 9.66 10.89 -24.45
C PRO A 118 8.55 10.48 -25.45
N ALA A 119 8.60 11.06 -26.64
CA ALA A 119 7.66 10.69 -27.72
C ALA A 119 7.77 9.19 -28.05
N GLY A 120 6.64 8.53 -28.19
CA GLY A 120 6.56 7.07 -28.45
C GLY A 120 6.61 6.19 -27.20
N CYS A 121 7.06 6.71 -26.05
CA CYS A 121 6.98 6.01 -24.77
C CYS A 121 5.53 6.04 -24.23
N LYS A 122 5.02 4.90 -23.80
CA LYS A 122 3.69 4.78 -23.22
C LYS A 122 3.71 5.09 -21.74
N THR A 123 2.59 5.58 -21.19
CA THR A 123 2.46 5.85 -19.76
C THR A 123 1.33 5.06 -19.14
N LEU A 124 1.64 4.35 -18.05
CA LEU A 124 0.69 3.87 -17.06
C LEU A 124 0.62 4.88 -15.92
N VAL A 125 -0.58 5.36 -15.57
CA VAL A 125 -0.81 6.18 -14.39
C VAL A 125 -1.46 5.34 -13.30
N ILE A 126 -0.89 5.36 -12.10
CA ILE A 126 -1.51 4.84 -10.87
C ILE A 126 -2.05 6.05 -10.12
N ASP A 127 -3.36 6.09 -9.90
CA ASP A 127 -4.04 7.14 -9.15
C ASP A 127 -5.08 6.52 -8.22
N ASP A 128 -5.41 7.19 -7.12
CA ASP A 128 -6.48 6.81 -6.19
C ASP A 128 -7.24 8.02 -5.64
N LEU A 129 -6.95 9.22 -6.19
CA LEU A 129 -7.59 10.46 -5.79
C LEU A 129 -8.73 10.88 -6.73
N ALA A 130 -8.59 10.66 -8.04
CA ALA A 130 -9.50 11.13 -9.09
C ALA A 130 -9.84 12.64 -8.95
N ASN A 131 -8.81 13.47 -8.80
CA ASN A 131 -8.95 14.90 -8.50
C ASN A 131 -8.15 15.83 -9.41
N ARG A 132 -7.43 15.29 -10.39
CA ARG A 132 -6.61 16.05 -11.34
C ARG A 132 -6.55 15.36 -12.69
N ALA A 133 -6.25 16.15 -13.73
CA ALA A 133 -6.10 15.63 -15.08
C ALA A 133 -4.85 14.75 -15.22
N HIS A 134 -4.99 13.66 -15.94
CA HIS A 134 -3.93 12.73 -16.29
C HIS A 134 -3.78 12.57 -17.81
N ALA A 135 -2.69 11.98 -18.25
CA ALA A 135 -2.46 11.59 -19.63
C ALA A 135 -1.70 10.25 -19.67
N GLY A 136 -1.96 9.42 -20.65
CA GLY A 136 -1.28 8.14 -20.78
C GLY A 136 -2.03 7.12 -21.64
N ALA A 137 -1.50 5.91 -21.69
CA ALA A 137 -2.06 4.78 -22.40
C ALA A 137 -2.92 3.87 -21.51
N LEU A 138 -2.72 3.93 -20.19
CA LEU A 138 -3.43 3.10 -19.21
C LEU A 138 -3.53 3.84 -17.87
N LEU A 139 -4.70 3.80 -17.23
CA LEU A 139 -4.90 4.27 -15.86
C LEU A 139 -5.31 3.10 -14.95
N VAL A 140 -4.76 3.08 -13.75
CA VAL A 140 -5.12 2.11 -12.70
C VAL A 140 -5.52 2.87 -11.43
N ASP A 141 -6.71 2.58 -10.91
CA ASP A 141 -7.14 3.00 -9.57
C ASP A 141 -7.63 1.79 -8.77
N GLN A 142 -6.86 1.36 -7.80
CA GLN A 142 -7.17 0.18 -6.97
C GLN A 142 -8.26 0.42 -5.92
N THR A 143 -8.83 1.64 -5.83
CA THR A 143 -9.81 2.00 -4.80
C THR A 143 -11.12 1.24 -5.01
N LEU A 144 -11.57 0.51 -4.01
CA LEU A 144 -12.85 -0.18 -4.03
C LEU A 144 -14.01 0.81 -4.18
N GLY A 145 -14.92 0.52 -5.13
CA GLY A 145 -16.06 1.38 -5.44
C GLY A 145 -15.76 2.46 -6.49
N ARG A 146 -14.50 2.64 -6.91
CA ARG A 146 -14.14 3.52 -8.01
C ARG A 146 -14.77 3.05 -9.33
N LYS A 147 -15.18 3.99 -10.16
CA LYS A 147 -15.77 3.73 -11.47
C LYS A 147 -15.00 4.47 -12.57
N PRO A 148 -14.96 3.97 -13.81
CA PRO A 148 -14.34 4.70 -14.92
C PRO A 148 -14.93 6.10 -15.13
N ALA A 149 -16.22 6.28 -14.83
CA ALA A 149 -16.89 7.58 -14.91
C ALA A 149 -16.33 8.65 -13.97
N ASP A 150 -15.66 8.26 -12.88
CA ASP A 150 -15.01 9.20 -11.95
C ASP A 150 -13.82 9.91 -12.61
N TYR A 151 -13.35 9.41 -13.75
CA TYR A 151 -12.26 9.95 -14.56
C TYR A 151 -12.73 10.58 -15.89
N ALA A 152 -14.05 10.79 -16.10
CA ALA A 152 -14.60 11.21 -17.40
C ALA A 152 -13.95 12.50 -17.94
N ASP A 153 -13.70 13.49 -17.06
CA ASP A 153 -13.07 14.77 -17.41
C ASP A 153 -11.57 14.83 -17.05
N LEU A 154 -11.04 13.76 -16.49
CA LEU A 154 -9.67 13.71 -15.95
C LEU A 154 -8.74 12.81 -16.76
N TRP A 155 -9.28 11.96 -17.63
CA TRP A 155 -8.53 10.99 -18.44
C TRP A 155 -8.90 11.12 -19.92
N PRO A 156 -7.94 11.08 -20.85
CA PRO A 156 -8.24 11.16 -22.27
C PRO A 156 -9.11 9.97 -22.72
N GLY A 157 -10.17 10.29 -23.47
CA GLY A 157 -11.09 9.26 -23.99
C GLY A 157 -10.39 8.21 -24.87
N GLY A 158 -10.89 6.98 -24.83
CA GLY A 158 -10.48 5.89 -25.71
C GLY A 158 -9.32 5.03 -25.18
N THR A 159 -8.72 5.35 -24.05
CA THR A 159 -7.70 4.52 -23.40
C THR A 159 -8.26 3.77 -22.19
N PRO A 160 -7.75 2.57 -21.87
CA PRO A 160 -8.28 1.76 -20.78
C PRO A 160 -8.13 2.40 -19.40
N ILE A 161 -9.14 2.16 -18.55
CA ILE A 161 -9.14 2.49 -17.12
C ILE A 161 -9.44 1.21 -16.35
N LEU A 162 -8.51 0.75 -15.51
CA LEU A 162 -8.66 -0.42 -14.64
C LEU A 162 -8.97 0.07 -13.23
N VAL A 163 -10.19 -0.20 -12.73
CA VAL A 163 -10.63 0.32 -11.43
C VAL A 163 -11.04 -0.78 -10.46
N GLY A 164 -10.80 -0.52 -9.19
CA GLY A 164 -11.26 -1.34 -8.08
C GLY A 164 -10.23 -2.31 -7.51
N ALA A 165 -10.62 -2.93 -6.42
CA ALA A 165 -9.78 -3.86 -5.64
C ALA A 165 -9.20 -5.07 -6.42
N PRO A 166 -9.82 -5.58 -7.52
CA PRO A 166 -9.19 -6.61 -8.36
C PRO A 166 -7.86 -6.19 -8.99
N PHE A 167 -7.58 -4.89 -9.05
CA PHE A 167 -6.31 -4.33 -9.55
C PHE A 167 -5.39 -3.86 -8.43
N ALA A 168 -5.60 -4.29 -7.19
CA ALA A 168 -4.72 -4.00 -6.08
C ALA A 168 -3.28 -4.44 -6.37
N LEU A 169 -2.35 -3.48 -6.23
CA LEU A 169 -0.93 -3.69 -6.52
C LEU A 169 -0.25 -4.34 -5.31
N LEU A 170 -0.36 -5.65 -5.23
CA LEU A 170 0.19 -6.45 -4.15
C LEU A 170 1.36 -7.30 -4.62
N HIS A 171 2.34 -7.47 -3.73
CA HIS A 171 3.44 -8.40 -3.97
C HIS A 171 2.91 -9.83 -4.17
N PRO A 172 3.46 -10.62 -5.13
CA PRO A 172 2.98 -11.98 -5.43
C PRO A 172 2.93 -12.94 -4.24
N ASN A 173 3.69 -12.68 -3.17
CA ASN A 173 3.66 -13.47 -1.94
C ASN A 173 2.26 -13.49 -1.30
N PHE A 174 1.50 -12.40 -1.39
CA PHE A 174 0.14 -12.35 -0.83
C PHE A 174 -0.78 -13.36 -1.51
N ALA A 175 -0.79 -13.41 -2.84
CA ALA A 175 -1.59 -14.41 -3.58
C ALA A 175 -1.15 -15.84 -3.25
N ARG A 176 0.18 -16.10 -3.20
CA ARG A 176 0.72 -17.43 -2.84
C ARG A 176 0.32 -17.82 -1.41
N ARG A 177 0.42 -16.88 -0.47
CA ARG A 177 0.09 -17.11 0.93
C ARG A 177 -1.41 -17.33 1.11
N ALA A 178 -2.25 -16.57 0.40
CA ALA A 178 -3.71 -16.70 0.44
C ALA A 178 -4.19 -18.13 0.10
N MET A 179 -3.53 -18.80 -0.86
CA MET A 179 -3.85 -20.18 -1.24
C MET A 179 -3.61 -21.20 -0.12
N SER A 180 -2.72 -20.92 0.82
CA SER A 180 -2.37 -21.81 1.94
C SER A 180 -3.00 -21.37 3.27
N MET A 181 -3.83 -20.31 3.28
CA MET A 181 -4.44 -19.83 4.51
C MET A 181 -5.54 -20.78 5.00
N PRO A 182 -5.50 -21.17 6.29
CA PRO A 182 -6.58 -21.93 6.89
C PRO A 182 -7.87 -21.09 7.03
N ASP A 183 -8.98 -21.77 7.32
CA ASP A 183 -10.19 -21.10 7.78
C ASP A 183 -9.91 -20.30 9.07
N ARG A 184 -10.20 -19.00 9.07
CA ARG A 184 -9.94 -18.11 10.21
C ARG A 184 -11.04 -18.13 11.28
N ALA A 185 -11.94 -19.11 11.27
CA ALA A 185 -12.97 -19.24 12.29
C ALA A 185 -12.36 -19.34 13.70
N GLY A 186 -11.31 -20.15 13.85
CA GLY A 186 -10.58 -20.29 15.09
C GLY A 186 -11.43 -20.55 16.33
N THR A 187 -10.86 -20.30 17.50
CA THR A 187 -11.51 -20.36 18.82
C THR A 187 -12.08 -19.00 19.22
N HIS A 188 -12.89 -18.97 20.29
CA HIS A 188 -13.29 -17.70 20.92
C HIS A 188 -12.09 -16.82 21.32
N GLY A 189 -12.27 -15.52 21.24
CA GLY A 189 -11.24 -14.53 21.53
C GLY A 189 -10.53 -14.02 20.26
N VAL A 190 -9.90 -12.87 20.35
CA VAL A 190 -9.20 -12.25 19.23
C VAL A 190 -7.86 -12.92 18.90
N GLY A 191 -7.33 -13.74 19.81
CA GLY A 191 -6.14 -14.57 19.56
C GLY A 191 -4.86 -13.78 19.37
N ALA A 192 -4.16 -14.01 18.25
CA ALA A 192 -2.98 -13.26 17.83
C ALA A 192 -3.42 -12.01 17.06
N VAL A 193 -3.10 -10.83 17.58
CA VAL A 193 -3.45 -9.55 16.97
C VAL A 193 -2.22 -8.92 16.35
N LEU A 194 -2.34 -8.46 15.10
CA LEU A 194 -1.36 -7.61 14.44
C LEU A 194 -1.85 -6.17 14.46
N LEU A 195 -1.07 -5.28 15.07
CA LEU A 195 -1.26 -3.82 15.03
C LEU A 195 -0.29 -3.22 14.00
N ALA A 196 -0.84 -2.65 12.92
CA ALA A 196 -0.06 -2.04 11.84
C ALA A 196 -0.82 -0.87 11.22
N LEU A 197 -0.51 0.34 11.66
CA LEU A 197 -1.19 1.58 11.29
C LEU A 197 -0.50 2.37 10.16
N GLY A 198 0.62 1.87 9.69
CA GLY A 198 1.45 2.49 8.67
C GLY A 198 2.92 2.50 9.09
N GLY A 199 3.82 2.71 8.12
CA GLY A 199 5.25 2.66 8.40
C GLY A 199 5.76 3.82 9.25
N MET A 200 5.14 5.00 9.17
CA MET A 200 5.61 6.20 9.87
C MET A 200 4.90 6.44 11.19
N ASP A 201 3.57 6.26 11.25
CA ASP A 201 2.75 6.54 12.44
C ASP A 201 3.16 7.85 13.16
N ALA A 202 3.14 8.95 12.40
CA ALA A 202 3.67 10.25 12.85
C ALA A 202 2.96 10.80 14.09
N ASP A 203 1.69 10.46 14.28
CA ASP A 203 0.85 10.91 15.40
C ASP A 203 0.87 9.95 16.60
N ASP A 204 1.71 8.90 16.57
CA ASP A 204 1.84 7.88 17.64
C ASP A 204 0.50 7.22 18.02
N VAL A 205 -0.33 6.94 17.02
CA VAL A 205 -1.61 6.26 17.25
C VAL A 205 -1.40 4.83 17.73
N THR A 206 -0.27 4.21 17.36
CA THR A 206 0.12 2.87 17.81
C THR A 206 0.21 2.78 19.33
N SER A 207 0.91 3.71 19.99
CA SER A 207 0.97 3.73 21.48
C SER A 207 -0.42 3.87 22.10
N ALA A 208 -1.25 4.77 21.58
CA ALA A 208 -2.61 4.97 22.07
C ALA A 208 -3.49 3.71 21.92
N VAL A 209 -3.34 2.96 20.81
CA VAL A 209 -4.05 1.69 20.62
C VAL A 209 -3.56 0.62 21.61
N ILE A 210 -2.25 0.52 21.87
CA ILE A 210 -1.70 -0.42 22.85
C ILE A 210 -2.25 -0.11 24.27
N GLU A 211 -2.29 1.17 24.64
CA GLU A 211 -2.87 1.62 25.91
C GLU A 211 -4.34 1.24 26.06
N ALA A 212 -5.13 1.39 24.96
CA ALA A 212 -6.54 1.01 24.94
C ALA A 212 -6.75 -0.51 24.95
N LEU A 213 -5.85 -1.29 24.32
CA LEU A 213 -5.92 -2.76 24.29
C LEU A 213 -5.60 -3.39 25.64
N GLY A 214 -4.71 -2.80 26.43
CA GLY A 214 -4.25 -3.38 27.68
C GLY A 214 -5.38 -3.77 28.64
N PRO A 215 -6.30 -2.88 29.01
CA PRO A 215 -7.43 -3.22 29.88
C PRO A 215 -8.39 -4.28 29.28
N LEU A 216 -8.46 -4.36 27.97
CA LEU A 216 -9.36 -5.26 27.26
C LEU A 216 -8.75 -6.66 27.03
N ALA A 217 -7.45 -6.81 27.13
CA ALA A 217 -6.71 -7.98 26.67
C ALA A 217 -7.30 -9.33 27.15
N SER A 218 -7.62 -9.45 28.44
CA SER A 218 -8.18 -10.68 29.01
C SER A 218 -9.61 -10.91 28.55
N SER A 219 -10.46 -9.87 28.54
CA SER A 219 -11.88 -9.99 28.17
C SER A 219 -12.11 -10.36 26.72
N VAL A 220 -11.22 -9.89 25.82
CA VAL A 220 -11.27 -10.21 24.38
C VAL A 220 -10.48 -11.47 24.01
N GLY A 221 -9.78 -12.10 24.95
CA GLY A 221 -8.97 -13.30 24.71
C GLY A 221 -7.72 -13.03 23.85
N LEU A 222 -7.05 -11.92 24.09
CA LEU A 222 -5.76 -11.60 23.44
C LEU A 222 -4.67 -12.55 23.95
N ARG A 223 -4.02 -13.29 23.06
CA ARG A 223 -2.97 -14.26 23.38
C ARG A 223 -1.58 -13.83 22.91
N ARG A 224 -1.48 -13.03 21.88
CA ARG A 224 -0.23 -12.47 21.35
C ARG A 224 -0.52 -11.13 20.66
N LEU A 225 0.40 -10.19 20.81
CA LEU A 225 0.37 -8.90 20.13
C LEU A 225 1.65 -8.71 19.33
N ASP A 226 1.52 -8.64 18.02
CA ASP A 226 2.57 -8.22 17.10
C ASP A 226 2.31 -6.77 16.68
N VAL A 227 3.30 -5.91 16.78
CA VAL A 227 3.23 -4.51 16.35
C VAL A 227 4.23 -4.29 15.23
N ALA A 228 3.81 -3.72 14.10
CA ALA A 228 4.70 -3.47 12.97
C ALA A 228 4.80 -1.98 12.65
N LEU A 229 6.02 -1.46 12.60
CA LEU A 229 6.37 -0.10 12.24
C LEU A 229 7.54 -0.08 11.23
N GLY A 230 7.66 1.01 10.48
CA GLY A 230 8.81 1.24 9.60
C GLY A 230 10.10 1.52 10.38
N ALA A 231 11.24 1.29 9.73
CA ALA A 231 12.55 1.50 10.36
C ALA A 231 12.82 2.96 10.76
N THR A 232 12.15 3.90 10.10
CA THR A 232 12.29 5.35 10.32
C THR A 232 11.12 5.96 11.11
N ALA A 233 10.26 5.13 11.71
CA ALA A 233 9.14 5.61 12.52
C ALA A 233 9.65 6.44 13.71
N PRO A 234 9.10 7.65 13.95
CA PRO A 234 9.66 8.57 14.95
C PRO A 234 9.43 8.13 16.41
N HIS A 235 8.45 7.24 16.64
CA HIS A 235 8.00 6.88 17.99
C HIS A 235 8.36 5.45 18.42
N LEU A 236 9.35 4.81 17.80
CA LEU A 236 9.75 3.41 18.08
C LEU A 236 10.04 3.15 19.55
N ASP A 237 10.79 4.05 20.21
CA ASP A 237 11.16 3.87 21.63
C ASP A 237 9.95 4.03 22.56
N ARG A 238 9.03 4.95 22.22
CA ARG A 238 7.80 5.12 22.97
C ARG A 238 6.89 3.90 22.83
N VAL A 239 6.72 3.38 21.61
CA VAL A 239 5.93 2.16 21.37
C VAL A 239 6.52 0.98 22.16
N ARG A 240 7.85 0.81 22.17
CA ARG A 240 8.53 -0.23 22.96
C ARG A 240 8.23 -0.08 24.45
N ALA A 241 8.42 1.12 25.00
CA ALA A 241 8.13 1.39 26.40
C ALA A 241 6.65 1.14 26.75
N THR A 242 5.72 1.52 25.86
CA THR A 242 4.28 1.28 26.06
C THR A 242 3.95 -0.21 26.05
N LEU A 243 4.54 -1.00 25.16
CA LEU A 243 4.39 -2.47 25.16
C LEU A 243 4.84 -3.06 26.50
N ASP A 244 6.03 -2.68 26.98
CA ASP A 244 6.59 -3.18 28.24
C ASP A 244 5.74 -2.81 29.45
N GLN A 245 5.20 -1.59 29.48
CA GLN A 245 4.40 -1.07 30.59
C GLN A 245 2.97 -1.61 30.61
N ILE A 246 2.34 -1.76 29.45
CA ILE A 246 0.92 -2.06 29.33
C ILE A 246 0.67 -3.55 29.11
N ILE A 247 1.41 -4.19 28.21
CA ILE A 247 1.20 -5.60 27.83
C ILE A 247 2.09 -6.54 28.64
N GLY A 248 3.34 -6.17 28.90
CA GLY A 248 4.29 -6.99 29.65
C GLY A 248 3.76 -7.51 31.00
N PRO A 249 3.14 -6.68 31.88
CA PRO A 249 2.60 -7.14 33.16
C PRO A 249 1.48 -8.18 33.04
N ARG A 250 0.87 -8.33 31.87
CA ARG A 250 -0.21 -9.29 31.59
C ARG A 250 0.29 -10.64 31.13
N SER A 251 1.61 -10.82 31.01
CA SER A 251 2.25 -12.04 30.51
C SER A 251 1.74 -12.46 29.11
N ILE A 252 1.35 -11.49 28.29
CA ILE A 252 0.97 -11.71 26.91
C ILE A 252 2.21 -11.51 26.04
N PRO A 253 2.64 -12.51 25.27
CA PRO A 253 3.75 -12.36 24.33
C PRO A 253 3.50 -11.18 23.38
N CYS A 254 4.46 -10.25 23.32
CA CYS A 254 4.39 -9.11 22.43
C CYS A 254 5.73 -8.90 21.70
N THR A 255 5.65 -8.51 20.44
CA THR A 255 6.84 -8.27 19.60
C THR A 255 6.65 -6.98 18.82
N LEU A 256 7.63 -6.09 18.89
CA LEU A 256 7.75 -4.94 17.99
C LEU A 256 8.63 -5.32 16.80
N HIS A 257 8.02 -5.40 15.64
CA HIS A 257 8.66 -5.65 14.36
C HIS A 257 8.98 -4.32 13.68
N VAL A 258 10.25 -4.09 13.35
CA VAL A 258 10.71 -2.83 12.77
C VAL A 258 11.24 -3.09 11.36
N GLY A 259 10.69 -2.39 10.36
CA GLY A 259 11.15 -2.50 8.98
C GLY A 259 10.95 -3.89 8.37
N VAL A 260 9.78 -4.50 8.58
CA VAL A 260 9.47 -5.87 8.10
C VAL A 260 9.51 -5.93 6.57
N PRO A 261 10.36 -6.78 5.97
CA PRO A 261 10.49 -6.86 4.52
C PRO A 261 9.33 -7.63 3.87
N ASP A 262 8.72 -8.57 4.57
CA ASP A 262 7.58 -9.38 4.10
C ASP A 262 6.43 -9.39 5.14
N MET A 263 5.47 -8.51 4.93
CA MET A 263 4.27 -8.42 5.77
C MET A 263 3.32 -9.60 5.57
N ALA A 264 3.42 -10.36 4.48
CA ALA A 264 2.51 -11.47 4.20
C ALA A 264 2.60 -12.58 5.27
N ASP A 265 3.81 -12.93 5.69
CA ASP A 265 4.02 -13.94 6.73
C ASP A 265 3.52 -13.46 8.11
N LEU A 266 3.81 -12.20 8.45
CA LEU A 266 3.34 -11.62 9.71
C LEU A 266 1.81 -11.54 9.76
N MET A 267 1.17 -11.09 8.69
CA MET A 267 -0.30 -11.05 8.54
C MET A 267 -0.91 -12.46 8.53
N ALA A 268 -0.23 -13.43 7.91
CA ALA A 268 -0.69 -14.82 7.89
C ALA A 268 -0.73 -15.45 9.29
N GLY A 269 0.20 -15.07 10.15
CA GLY A 269 0.30 -15.55 11.53
C GLY A 269 -0.66 -14.88 12.53
N ALA A 270 -1.45 -13.88 12.11
CA ALA A 270 -2.40 -13.18 12.95
C ALA A 270 -3.82 -13.72 12.79
N ASP A 271 -4.62 -13.67 13.86
CA ASP A 271 -6.06 -14.01 13.86
C ASP A 271 -6.93 -12.77 13.56
N LEU A 272 -6.43 -11.59 13.90
CA LEU A 272 -7.07 -10.29 13.74
C LEU A 272 -6.02 -9.21 13.46
N ALA A 273 -6.35 -8.20 12.66
CA ALA A 273 -5.56 -7.00 12.52
C ALA A 273 -6.27 -5.76 13.08
N ILE A 274 -5.50 -4.84 13.66
CA ILE A 274 -5.89 -3.44 13.84
C ILE A 274 -5.00 -2.63 12.89
N GLY A 275 -5.61 -1.93 11.92
CA GLY A 275 -4.82 -1.33 10.86
C GLY A 275 -5.46 -0.11 10.22
N ALA A 276 -4.65 0.69 9.53
CA ALA A 276 -5.13 1.81 8.73
C ALA A 276 -5.57 1.38 7.31
N GLY A 277 -6.12 2.32 6.54
CA GLY A 277 -6.37 2.19 5.11
C GLY A 277 -5.07 2.15 4.28
N GLY A 278 -5.15 2.40 2.97
CA GLY A 278 -4.02 2.33 2.04
C GLY A 278 -3.73 0.91 1.56
N THR A 279 -2.52 0.69 1.02
CA THR A 279 -2.14 -0.61 0.38
C THR A 279 -2.29 -1.80 1.32
N MET A 280 -1.92 -1.66 2.60
CA MET A 280 -2.05 -2.72 3.60
C MET A 280 -3.51 -3.18 3.83
N LEU A 281 -4.51 -2.35 3.51
CA LEU A 281 -5.91 -2.79 3.53
C LEU A 281 -6.14 -3.94 2.54
N TRP A 282 -5.63 -3.79 1.33
CA TRP A 282 -5.77 -4.80 0.29
C TRP A 282 -4.95 -6.06 0.57
N GLU A 283 -3.79 -5.91 1.20
CA GLU A 283 -2.97 -7.02 1.69
C GLU A 283 -3.74 -7.87 2.71
N ARG A 284 -4.36 -7.23 3.71
CA ARG A 284 -5.21 -7.91 4.70
C ARG A 284 -6.43 -8.56 4.05
N CYS A 285 -7.10 -7.88 3.11
CA CYS A 285 -8.22 -8.46 2.37
C CYS A 285 -7.80 -9.69 1.57
N CYS A 286 -6.67 -9.65 0.87
CA CYS A 286 -6.15 -10.77 0.10
C CYS A 286 -5.94 -12.03 0.97
N LEU A 287 -5.43 -11.86 2.19
CA LEU A 287 -5.23 -12.94 3.14
C LEU A 287 -6.51 -13.32 3.93
N GLY A 288 -7.61 -12.62 3.70
CA GLY A 288 -8.82 -12.77 4.50
C GLY A 288 -8.56 -12.53 5.99
N LEU A 289 -7.68 -11.57 6.34
CA LEU A 289 -7.39 -11.24 7.73
C LEU A 289 -8.45 -10.31 8.29
N PRO A 290 -9.30 -10.78 9.23
CA PRO A 290 -10.30 -9.94 9.87
C PRO A 290 -9.66 -8.67 10.41
N THR A 291 -10.27 -7.52 10.14
CA THR A 291 -9.64 -6.23 10.39
C THR A 291 -10.56 -5.25 11.09
N VAL A 292 -10.09 -4.71 12.22
CA VAL A 292 -10.57 -3.46 12.79
C VAL A 292 -9.78 -2.33 12.12
N ALA A 293 -10.45 -1.49 11.35
CA ALA A 293 -9.82 -0.48 10.53
C ALA A 293 -9.97 0.93 11.11
N MET A 294 -8.94 1.75 10.94
CA MET A 294 -8.92 3.16 11.31
C MET A 294 -8.65 4.03 10.07
N CYS A 295 -9.35 5.16 9.98
CA CYS A 295 -9.12 6.16 8.92
C CYS A 295 -8.14 7.22 9.46
N LEU A 296 -6.88 7.15 9.05
CA LEU A 296 -5.82 8.07 9.49
C LEU A 296 -5.56 9.21 8.49
N ALA A 297 -6.04 9.10 7.24
CA ALA A 297 -5.88 10.12 6.22
C ALA A 297 -7.13 10.20 5.34
N ASP A 298 -7.41 11.40 4.81
CA ASP A 298 -8.65 11.64 4.06
C ASP A 298 -8.76 10.82 2.77
N ASN A 299 -7.64 10.54 2.09
CA ASN A 299 -7.58 9.69 0.90
C ASN A 299 -7.97 8.23 1.18
N GLN A 300 -7.94 7.77 2.43
CA GLN A 300 -8.34 6.42 2.83
C GLN A 300 -9.87 6.26 2.98
N ARG A 301 -10.59 7.36 3.16
CA ARG A 301 -12.00 7.37 3.57
C ARG A 301 -12.90 6.57 2.63
N ASN A 302 -12.77 6.81 1.32
CA ASN A 302 -13.65 6.17 0.32
C ASN A 302 -13.43 4.66 0.27
N GLY A 303 -12.17 4.21 0.19
CA GLY A 303 -11.82 2.80 0.17
C GLY A 303 -12.24 2.06 1.44
N LEU A 304 -12.01 2.65 2.62
CA LEU A 304 -12.44 2.10 3.91
C LEU A 304 -13.98 2.02 4.02
N SER A 305 -14.69 3.06 3.59
CA SER A 305 -16.16 3.06 3.58
C SER A 305 -16.71 1.94 2.69
N ALA A 306 -16.17 1.79 1.48
CA ALA A 306 -16.56 0.74 0.56
C ALA A 306 -16.25 -0.66 1.11
N ALA A 307 -15.08 -0.88 1.71
CA ALA A 307 -14.70 -2.15 2.33
C ALA A 307 -15.60 -2.51 3.53
N ARG A 308 -16.00 -1.50 4.34
CA ARG A 308 -16.99 -1.68 5.40
C ARG A 308 -18.35 -2.12 4.85
N HIS A 309 -18.86 -1.46 3.80
CA HIS A 309 -20.14 -1.81 3.18
C HIS A 309 -20.12 -3.23 2.58
N ALA A 310 -18.97 -3.67 2.09
CA ALA A 310 -18.76 -5.04 1.63
C ALA A 310 -18.63 -6.07 2.76
N GLY A 311 -18.62 -5.66 4.02
CA GLY A 311 -18.44 -6.55 5.18
C GLY A 311 -17.01 -7.04 5.38
N ALA A 312 -16.04 -6.48 4.67
CA ALA A 312 -14.63 -6.92 4.69
C ALA A 312 -13.82 -6.37 5.86
N ILE A 313 -14.31 -5.35 6.54
CA ILE A 313 -13.68 -4.72 7.70
C ILE A 313 -14.70 -4.20 8.70
N ASP A 314 -14.26 -3.97 9.92
CA ASP A 314 -14.95 -3.19 10.93
C ASP A 314 -14.30 -1.82 11.05
N LEU A 315 -14.93 -0.78 10.50
CA LEU A 315 -14.37 0.58 10.46
C LEU A 315 -14.74 1.35 11.71
N LEU A 316 -13.74 1.74 12.49
CA LEU A 316 -13.92 2.57 13.68
C LEU A 316 -14.24 4.04 13.31
N PRO A 317 -15.08 4.72 14.12
CA PRO A 317 -15.30 6.17 14.01
C PRO A 317 -14.04 6.97 14.42
N ARG A 318 -14.10 8.30 14.32
CA ARG A 318 -12.97 9.16 14.72
C ARG A 318 -12.65 9.07 16.21
N ASP A 319 -13.66 8.96 17.05
CA ASP A 319 -13.56 8.71 18.50
C ASP A 319 -13.41 7.20 18.78
N TRP A 320 -12.47 6.59 18.11
CA TRP A 320 -12.28 5.13 18.04
C TRP A 320 -12.09 4.46 19.40
N GLN A 321 -11.59 5.18 20.40
CA GLN A 321 -11.35 4.65 21.75
C GLN A 321 -12.64 4.10 22.38
N THR A 322 -13.76 4.78 22.16
CA THR A 322 -15.07 4.35 22.70
C THR A 322 -15.67 3.16 21.93
N ALA A 323 -15.33 3.03 20.65
CA ALA A 323 -15.86 1.98 19.76
C ALA A 323 -15.00 0.70 19.74
N LEU A 324 -13.70 0.80 20.03
CA LEU A 324 -12.75 -0.31 19.99
C LEU A 324 -13.19 -1.52 20.82
N PRO A 325 -13.68 -1.38 22.10
CA PRO A 325 -14.13 -2.51 22.89
C PRO A 325 -15.27 -3.29 22.22
N ALA A 326 -16.24 -2.59 21.66
CA ALA A 326 -17.39 -3.21 20.98
C ALA A 326 -16.97 -3.96 19.71
N ALA A 327 -16.04 -3.38 18.90
CA ALA A 327 -15.49 -4.02 17.73
C ALA A 327 -14.73 -5.31 18.08
N LEU A 328 -13.85 -5.27 19.07
CA LEU A 328 -13.10 -6.42 19.52
C LEU A 328 -13.99 -7.53 20.10
N ASN A 329 -15.00 -7.18 20.92
CA ASN A 329 -15.96 -8.14 21.46
C ASN A 329 -16.78 -8.83 20.34
N ARG A 330 -17.17 -8.10 19.28
CA ARG A 330 -17.83 -8.69 18.11
C ARG A 330 -16.89 -9.66 17.39
N LEU A 331 -15.65 -9.26 17.13
CA LEU A 331 -14.66 -10.07 16.43
C LEU A 331 -14.00 -11.14 17.33
N ALA A 332 -14.27 -11.15 18.63
CA ALA A 332 -13.97 -12.29 19.49
C ALA A 332 -14.84 -13.51 19.16
N GLN A 333 -15.96 -13.33 18.45
CA GLN A 333 -16.83 -14.41 18.00
C GLN A 333 -16.29 -15.04 16.71
N PRO A 334 -16.10 -16.38 16.64
CA PRO A 334 -15.53 -17.05 15.47
C PRO A 334 -16.31 -16.80 14.18
N ASN A 335 -17.63 -16.81 14.22
CA ASN A 335 -18.48 -16.61 13.04
C ASN A 335 -18.30 -15.21 12.47
N ALA A 336 -18.21 -14.17 13.30
CA ALA A 336 -18.01 -12.80 12.83
C ALA A 336 -16.65 -12.65 12.09
N ARG A 337 -15.61 -13.33 12.57
CA ARG A 337 -14.32 -13.34 11.86
C ARG A 337 -14.38 -14.11 10.55
N ARG A 338 -15.08 -15.25 10.51
CA ARG A 338 -15.26 -16.02 9.27
C ARG A 338 -15.98 -15.20 8.22
N ASP A 339 -17.14 -14.63 8.55
CA ASP A 339 -17.95 -13.83 7.63
C ASP A 339 -17.15 -12.66 7.06
N MET A 340 -16.39 -11.97 7.91
CA MET A 340 -15.51 -10.89 7.49
C MET A 340 -14.34 -11.37 6.60
N SER A 341 -13.72 -12.50 6.95
CA SER A 341 -12.65 -13.13 6.17
C SER A 341 -13.13 -13.49 4.77
N ASP A 342 -14.30 -14.11 4.66
CA ASP A 342 -14.89 -14.53 3.39
C ASP A 342 -15.22 -13.31 2.52
N SER A 343 -15.82 -12.28 3.10
CA SER A 343 -16.10 -11.01 2.43
C SER A 343 -14.80 -10.33 1.93
N ALA A 344 -13.76 -10.31 2.74
CA ALA A 344 -12.48 -9.71 2.37
C ALA A 344 -11.81 -10.43 1.20
N ARG A 345 -11.77 -11.77 1.22
CA ARG A 345 -11.19 -12.59 0.14
C ARG A 345 -11.89 -12.43 -1.20
N GLN A 346 -13.20 -12.13 -1.20
CA GLN A 346 -13.95 -11.88 -2.43
C GLN A 346 -13.56 -10.58 -3.12
N LEU A 347 -12.96 -9.63 -2.39
CA LEU A 347 -12.56 -8.34 -2.93
C LEU A 347 -11.20 -8.38 -3.64
N VAL A 348 -10.24 -9.14 -3.09
CA VAL A 348 -8.83 -9.10 -3.52
C VAL A 348 -8.25 -10.51 -3.58
N ASP A 349 -7.86 -10.94 -4.78
CA ASP A 349 -7.22 -12.24 -5.02
C ASP A 349 -5.68 -12.18 -5.12
N GLY A 350 -5.09 -10.97 -5.03
CA GLY A 350 -3.65 -10.74 -5.12
C GLY A 350 -3.07 -10.81 -6.54
N LEU A 351 -3.91 -10.88 -7.57
CA LEU A 351 -3.48 -10.99 -8.96
C LEU A 351 -3.51 -9.66 -9.73
N GLY A 352 -3.71 -8.53 -9.04
CA GLY A 352 -3.83 -7.21 -9.65
C GLY A 352 -2.62 -6.83 -10.51
N CYS A 353 -1.40 -6.99 -10.01
CA CYS A 353 -0.18 -6.72 -10.78
C CYS A 353 -0.07 -7.55 -12.07
N LYS A 354 -0.51 -8.83 -12.03
CA LYS A 354 -0.53 -9.68 -13.23
C LYS A 354 -1.52 -9.18 -14.27
N ARG A 355 -2.72 -8.75 -13.86
CA ARG A 355 -3.73 -8.16 -14.76
C ARG A 355 -3.21 -6.89 -15.41
N ILE A 356 -2.57 -6.03 -14.65
CA ILE A 356 -1.96 -4.79 -15.12
C ILE A 356 -0.84 -5.11 -16.13
N ALA A 357 0.11 -5.97 -15.78
CA ALA A 357 1.20 -6.38 -16.66
C ALA A 357 0.69 -7.00 -17.98
N THR A 358 -0.36 -7.83 -17.90
CA THR A 358 -1.01 -8.39 -19.09
C THR A 358 -1.62 -7.30 -19.99
N THR A 359 -2.28 -6.31 -19.37
CA THR A 359 -2.86 -5.19 -20.12
C THR A 359 -1.78 -4.32 -20.76
N MET A 360 -0.68 -4.01 -20.04
CA MET A 360 0.47 -3.29 -20.59
C MET A 360 1.03 -4.02 -21.82
N SER A 361 1.23 -5.34 -21.72
CA SER A 361 1.74 -6.16 -22.83
C SER A 361 0.79 -6.22 -24.03
N ALA A 362 -0.52 -6.09 -23.83
CA ALA A 362 -1.50 -6.09 -24.92
C ALA A 362 -1.62 -4.74 -25.62
N LEU A 363 -1.15 -3.66 -24.98
CA LEU A 363 -1.14 -2.31 -25.53
C LEU A 363 0.16 -2.01 -26.31
N ASP A 364 1.16 -2.88 -26.26
CA ASP A 364 2.39 -2.79 -27.07
C ASP A 364 2.12 -3.16 -28.52
#